data_a7373c6c7bd251fc35082b3836db66f5
#
_entry.id   a7373c6c7bd251fc35082b3836db66f5
#
_cell.length_a   1.000
_cell.length_b   1.000
_cell.length_c   1.000
_cell.angle_alpha   90.00
_cell.angle_beta   90.00
_cell.angle_gamma   90.00
#
_symmetry.space_group_name_H-M   'P 1'
#
loop_
_entity.id
_entity.type
_entity.pdbx_description
1 polymer ?
#
loop_
_entity_poly.entity_id
_entity_poly.type
_entity_poly.pdbx_seq_one_letter_code
_entity_poly.pdbx_strand_id
1 'polypeptide(L)'
;MLPTLFSPAHLDACFAADYAGAHARFRHACDRHEHSGYREFVYRQTGPDKEKLVTATAWLGNKNASRVLVLQSATHGVEGFCGSAIQVDCLDYFIESKLPDDLAILFIHALNPHGFAWLRRVNEDGIDLNRNFVDFNQPLPVNEGYRTLAKDILPESESEFAAASERLKLKQQEMGRVAYEKAMSGGQYEFADGLFYGGQSASQSRLYLEEIFHAYQLHKRKKIAVLDFHTGLGPFGYGEAICDHPPGSAGVKWAKRVYGDSVTEPALGSSSSVPKLGLVDYFWQESLG
;
A
#
# COMPACT_ATOMS: atom_id res chain seq x y z
N MET A 1 -4.74 30.15 14.65
CA MET A 1 -4.67 30.09 13.18
C MET A 1 -4.18 28.70 12.85
N LEU A 2 -4.93 27.90 12.07
CA LEU A 2 -4.36 26.69 11.48
C LEU A 2 -3.21 27.14 10.58
N PRO A 3 -2.07 26.45 10.63
CA PRO A 3 -0.89 26.92 9.88
C PRO A 3 -1.16 26.95 8.38
N THR A 4 -0.42 27.78 7.69
CA THR A 4 -0.34 27.89 6.23
C THR A 4 -0.06 26.54 5.51
N LEU A 5 0.24 25.50 6.26
CA LEU A 5 0.49 24.11 5.86
C LEU A 5 -0.66 23.46 5.07
N PHE A 6 -1.91 23.90 5.28
CA PHE A 6 -3.07 23.37 4.53
C PHE A 6 -3.51 24.28 3.37
N SER A 7 -2.66 25.21 2.92
CA SER A 7 -2.97 25.98 1.73
C SER A 7 -2.86 25.11 0.48
N PRO A 8 -3.70 25.32 -0.56
CA PRO A 8 -3.58 24.59 -1.82
C PRO A 8 -2.16 24.63 -2.40
N ALA A 9 -1.49 25.79 -2.33
CA ALA A 9 -0.11 25.94 -2.83
C ALA A 9 0.91 25.08 -2.05
N HIS A 10 0.75 24.92 -0.73
CA HIS A 10 1.60 24.02 0.05
C HIS A 10 1.33 22.56 -0.33
N LEU A 11 0.08 22.15 -0.42
CA LEU A 11 -0.30 20.79 -0.80
C LEU A 11 0.22 20.45 -2.21
N ASP A 12 0.05 21.35 -3.17
CA ASP A 12 0.61 21.17 -4.52
C ASP A 12 2.15 21.00 -4.50
N ALA A 13 2.83 21.74 -3.63
CA ALA A 13 4.28 21.63 -3.47
C ALA A 13 4.75 20.30 -2.87
N CYS A 14 3.90 19.56 -2.18
CA CYS A 14 4.20 18.22 -1.66
C CYS A 14 4.23 17.17 -2.78
N PHE A 15 3.47 17.36 -3.86
CA PHE A 15 3.46 16.45 -5.01
C PHE A 15 4.71 16.60 -5.88
N ALA A 16 5.17 15.50 -6.45
CA ALA A 16 6.26 15.44 -7.41
C ALA A 16 5.75 14.95 -8.78
N ALA A 17 6.51 15.20 -9.84
CA ALA A 17 6.17 14.77 -11.18
C ALA A 17 6.54 13.29 -11.46
N ASP A 18 7.51 12.76 -10.70
CA ASP A 18 8.06 11.41 -10.85
C ASP A 18 8.57 10.86 -9.52
N TYR A 19 9.01 9.61 -9.54
CA TYR A 19 9.56 8.93 -8.36
C TYR A 19 10.81 9.62 -7.81
N ALA A 20 11.73 10.04 -8.68
CA ALA A 20 12.98 10.67 -8.24
C ALA A 20 12.72 11.98 -7.50
N GLY A 21 11.81 12.79 -8.02
CA GLY A 21 11.35 14.01 -7.38
C GLY A 21 10.60 13.74 -6.06
N ALA A 22 9.76 12.70 -6.01
CA ALA A 22 9.06 12.30 -4.78
C ALA A 22 10.04 11.86 -3.69
N HIS A 23 11.01 11.02 -4.04
CA HIS A 23 12.08 10.58 -3.13
C HIS A 23 12.94 11.77 -2.65
N ALA A 24 13.32 12.68 -3.54
CA ALA A 24 14.10 13.87 -3.17
C ALA A 24 13.32 14.79 -2.22
N ARG A 25 12.02 15.00 -2.43
CA ARG A 25 11.15 15.78 -1.52
C ARG A 25 11.03 15.13 -0.15
N PHE A 26 10.77 13.82 -0.12
CA PHE A 26 10.71 13.06 1.12
C PHE A 26 12.04 13.14 1.89
N ARG A 27 13.17 12.94 1.21
CA ARG A 27 14.50 13.07 1.80
C ARG A 27 14.73 14.48 2.37
N HIS A 28 14.41 15.51 1.59
CA HIS A 28 14.55 16.90 2.03
C HIS A 28 13.68 17.20 3.26
N ALA A 29 12.44 16.72 3.29
CA ALA A 29 11.57 16.87 4.46
C ALA A 29 12.16 16.17 5.69
N CYS A 30 12.73 14.97 5.53
CA CYS A 30 13.42 14.26 6.60
C CYS A 30 14.64 15.01 7.13
N ASP A 31 15.45 15.62 6.25
CA ASP A 31 16.69 16.34 6.61
C ASP A 31 16.41 17.62 7.44
N ARG A 32 15.17 18.12 7.42
CA ARG A 32 14.72 19.25 8.25
C ARG A 32 14.43 18.84 9.71
N HIS A 33 14.40 17.54 10.01
CA HIS A 33 14.28 17.01 11.37
C HIS A 33 15.63 16.54 11.88
N GLU A 34 16.08 17.09 12.99
CA GLU A 34 17.42 16.89 13.55
C GLU A 34 17.80 15.41 13.78
N HIS A 35 16.81 14.54 13.98
CA HIS A 35 17.00 13.12 14.26
C HIS A 35 15.98 12.23 13.54
N SER A 36 15.80 12.44 12.24
CA SER A 36 14.79 11.69 11.46
C SER A 36 15.08 10.18 11.31
N GLY A 37 16.24 9.71 11.74
CA GLY A 37 16.59 8.28 11.64
C GLY A 37 16.49 7.71 10.22
N TYR A 38 16.71 8.52 9.21
CA TYR A 38 16.56 8.18 7.79
C TYR A 38 17.43 6.99 7.40
N ARG A 39 16.85 6.03 6.65
CA ARG A 39 17.54 4.86 6.07
C ARG A 39 17.01 4.54 4.68
N GLU A 40 17.83 3.87 3.86
CA GLU A 40 17.48 3.39 2.53
C GLU A 40 17.69 1.89 2.40
N PHE A 41 16.71 1.21 1.83
CA PHE A 41 16.74 -0.18 1.40
C PHE A 41 16.82 -0.19 -0.13
N VAL A 42 17.97 -0.58 -0.66
CA VAL A 42 18.35 -0.36 -2.06
C VAL A 42 17.98 -1.55 -2.91
N TYR A 43 17.29 -1.32 -4.01
CA TYR A 43 16.96 -2.34 -5.00
C TYR A 43 18.10 -2.49 -6.02
N ARG A 44 18.19 -3.68 -6.62
CA ARG A 44 19.17 -3.95 -7.68
C ARG A 44 18.78 -3.33 -9.01
N GLN A 45 17.48 -3.24 -9.26
CA GLN A 45 16.90 -2.63 -10.45
C GLN A 45 17.03 -1.11 -10.38
N THR A 46 16.96 -0.48 -11.56
CA THR A 46 16.93 0.97 -11.69
C THR A 46 15.60 1.43 -12.26
N GLY A 47 15.28 2.70 -12.10
CA GLY A 47 14.16 3.32 -12.75
C GLY A 47 14.41 3.59 -14.25
N PRO A 48 13.42 4.17 -14.96
CA PRO A 48 13.50 4.41 -16.40
C PRO A 48 14.65 5.31 -16.81
N ASP A 49 15.05 6.27 -15.96
CA ASP A 49 16.17 7.20 -16.19
C ASP A 49 17.47 6.71 -15.54
N LYS A 50 17.56 5.41 -15.21
CA LYS A 50 18.66 4.76 -14.51
C LYS A 50 18.88 5.25 -13.08
N GLU A 51 17.91 5.92 -12.51
CA GLU A 51 17.92 6.36 -11.12
C GLU A 51 17.88 5.16 -10.18
N LYS A 52 18.48 5.34 -9.01
CA LYS A 52 18.50 4.37 -7.92
C LYS A 52 17.08 4.20 -7.36
N LEU A 53 16.64 2.96 -7.22
CA LEU A 53 15.38 2.64 -6.57
C LEU A 53 15.61 2.26 -5.10
N VAL A 54 14.86 2.86 -4.21
CA VAL A 54 14.95 2.62 -2.76
C VAL A 54 13.57 2.63 -2.11
N THR A 55 13.40 1.78 -1.10
CA THR A 55 12.42 2.03 -0.04
C THR A 55 13.14 2.83 1.04
N ALA A 56 12.68 4.05 1.28
CA ALA A 56 13.25 4.91 2.31
C ALA A 56 12.39 4.87 3.58
N THR A 57 13.03 4.95 4.73
CA THR A 57 12.34 5.04 6.02
C THR A 57 12.84 6.24 6.80
N ALA A 58 11.94 6.82 7.61
CA ALA A 58 12.27 7.84 8.57
C ALA A 58 11.51 7.57 9.89
N TRP A 59 12.14 7.91 11.00
CA TRP A 59 11.55 7.78 12.34
C TRP A 59 11.48 9.13 13.00
N LEU A 60 10.28 9.58 13.28
CA LEU A 60 10.03 10.84 13.96
C LEU A 60 9.54 10.58 15.40
N GLY A 61 10.16 11.21 16.37
CA GLY A 61 9.83 11.08 17.78
C GLY A 61 10.81 10.24 18.59
N ASN A 62 10.46 9.93 19.83
CA ASN A 62 11.31 9.18 20.73
C ASN A 62 11.58 7.76 20.22
N LYS A 63 12.85 7.36 20.11
CA LYS A 63 13.23 5.99 19.67
C LYS A 63 12.68 4.87 20.56
N ASN A 64 12.37 5.19 21.83
CA ASN A 64 11.80 4.25 22.79
C ASN A 64 10.27 4.40 22.92
N ALA A 65 9.61 5.14 22.04
CA ALA A 65 8.17 5.33 22.08
C ALA A 65 7.44 4.00 22.15
N SER A 66 6.45 3.89 23.03
CA SER A 66 5.68 2.65 23.20
C SER A 66 4.54 2.51 22.19
N ARG A 67 4.15 3.62 21.53
CA ARG A 67 3.13 3.71 20.50
C ARG A 67 3.77 4.16 19.20
N VAL A 68 3.40 3.53 18.09
CA VAL A 68 3.94 3.88 16.77
C VAL A 68 2.80 3.99 15.77
N LEU A 69 2.80 5.09 15.02
CA LEU A 69 2.02 5.23 13.81
C LEU A 69 2.94 4.92 12.62
N VAL A 70 2.58 3.94 11.80
CA VAL A 70 3.28 3.64 10.54
C VAL A 70 2.51 4.29 9.41
N LEU A 71 3.19 5.11 8.61
CA LEU A 71 2.67 5.72 7.39
C LEU A 71 3.40 5.08 6.22
N GLN A 72 2.71 4.27 5.43
CA GLN A 72 3.24 3.51 4.31
C GLN A 72 2.71 4.06 2.99
N SER A 73 3.54 4.14 1.96
CA SER A 73 3.15 4.61 0.63
C SER A 73 3.65 3.70 -0.48
N ALA A 74 3.01 3.78 -1.63
CA ALA A 74 3.39 3.08 -2.85
C ALA A 74 3.44 1.55 -2.72
N THR A 75 2.55 0.92 -1.96
CA THR A 75 2.32 -0.52 -2.02
C THR A 75 1.91 -0.93 -3.43
N HIS A 76 1.04 -0.17 -4.07
CA HIS A 76 0.92 -0.12 -5.52
C HIS A 76 1.72 1.08 -6.04
N GLY A 77 2.71 0.81 -6.87
CA GLY A 77 3.73 1.80 -7.21
C GLY A 77 3.18 3.14 -7.68
N VAL A 78 2.34 3.16 -8.72
CA VAL A 78 1.78 4.40 -9.31
C VAL A 78 0.91 5.21 -8.34
N GLU A 79 0.39 4.60 -7.28
CA GLU A 79 -0.39 5.30 -6.23
C GLU A 79 0.53 6.10 -5.28
N GLY A 80 1.84 5.91 -5.39
CA GLY A 80 2.86 6.53 -4.56
C GLY A 80 2.89 8.06 -4.60
N PHE A 81 2.41 8.68 -5.67
CA PHE A 81 2.34 10.15 -5.75
C PHE A 81 1.54 10.76 -4.60
N CYS A 82 0.36 10.20 -4.32
CA CYS A 82 -0.50 10.67 -3.24
C CYS A 82 0.12 10.34 -1.87
N GLY A 83 0.49 9.08 -1.64
CA GLY A 83 1.06 8.66 -0.36
C GLY A 83 2.35 9.40 -0.01
N SER A 84 3.24 9.64 -0.99
CA SER A 84 4.45 10.44 -0.83
C SER A 84 4.13 11.87 -0.42
N ALA A 85 3.17 12.52 -1.10
CA ALA A 85 2.77 13.89 -0.77
C ALA A 85 2.22 14.00 0.65
N ILE A 86 1.39 13.05 1.09
CA ILE A 86 0.86 13.00 2.47
C ILE A 86 2.01 12.84 3.47
N GLN A 87 3.02 12.00 3.16
CA GLN A 87 4.16 11.82 4.06
C GLN A 87 5.02 13.08 4.16
N VAL A 88 5.23 13.82 3.06
CA VAL A 88 5.94 15.11 3.05
C VAL A 88 5.19 16.15 3.86
N ASP A 89 3.87 16.31 3.63
CA ASP A 89 3.03 17.24 4.39
C ASP A 89 3.02 16.91 5.89
N CYS A 90 2.95 15.64 6.24
CA CYS A 90 3.03 15.18 7.62
C CYS A 90 4.37 15.53 8.28
N LEU A 91 5.51 15.33 7.59
CA LEU A 91 6.82 15.74 8.06
C LEU A 91 6.88 17.26 8.27
N ASP A 92 6.41 18.05 7.31
CA ASP A 92 6.38 19.51 7.40
C ASP A 92 5.53 20.01 8.57
N TYR A 93 4.38 19.36 8.84
CA TYR A 93 3.53 19.67 9.98
C TYR A 93 4.28 19.51 11.32
N PHE A 94 5.10 18.46 11.46
CA PHE A 94 5.80 18.17 12.72
C PHE A 94 7.12 18.94 12.91
N ILE A 95 7.51 19.84 12.00
CA ILE A 95 8.65 20.73 12.24
C ILE A 95 8.39 21.65 13.43
N GLU A 96 7.18 22.19 13.53
CA GLU A 96 6.78 23.10 14.61
C GLU A 96 6.00 22.43 15.73
N SER A 97 5.59 21.16 15.55
CA SER A 97 4.75 20.42 16.47
C SER A 97 5.53 19.27 17.11
N LYS A 98 5.44 19.12 18.42
CA LYS A 98 6.07 18.00 19.13
C LYS A 98 5.12 16.82 19.25
N LEU A 99 5.64 15.63 18.95
CA LEU A 99 4.95 14.39 19.30
C LEU A 99 5.00 14.16 20.83
N PRO A 100 3.98 13.53 21.41
CA PRO A 100 4.06 13.00 22.78
C PRO A 100 5.27 12.06 22.92
N ASP A 101 5.93 12.06 24.08
CA ASP A 101 7.14 11.26 24.32
C ASP A 101 6.95 9.75 24.13
N ASP A 102 5.73 9.26 24.28
CA ASP A 102 5.38 7.85 24.12
C ASP A 102 4.88 7.50 22.71
N LEU A 103 4.83 8.45 21.76
CA LEU A 103 4.41 8.29 20.38
C LEU A 103 5.56 8.58 19.42
N ALA A 104 5.72 7.71 18.41
CA ALA A 104 6.58 7.96 17.26
C ALA A 104 5.81 7.71 15.96
N ILE A 105 6.33 8.27 14.87
CA ILE A 105 5.86 7.99 13.52
C ILE A 105 6.98 7.33 12.74
N LEU A 106 6.72 6.17 12.16
CA LEU A 106 7.58 5.51 11.18
C LEU A 106 7.01 5.76 9.78
N PHE A 107 7.78 6.42 8.95
CA PHE A 107 7.48 6.59 7.54
C PHE A 107 8.15 5.45 6.75
N ILE A 108 7.40 4.82 5.85
CA ILE A 108 7.90 3.86 4.85
C ILE A 108 7.54 4.44 3.48
N HIS A 109 8.51 5.08 2.86
CA HIS A 109 8.33 5.79 1.60
C HIS A 109 8.74 4.91 0.45
N ALA A 110 7.77 4.68 -0.44
CA ALA A 110 7.83 3.91 -1.67
C ALA A 110 8.18 2.42 -1.42
N LEU A 111 7.22 1.67 -0.83
CA LEU A 111 7.40 0.23 -0.62
C LEU A 111 7.60 -0.54 -1.93
N ASN A 112 7.02 -0.08 -3.03
CA ASN A 112 7.25 -0.56 -4.40
C ASN A 112 7.85 0.56 -5.26
N PRO A 113 9.15 0.89 -5.11
CA PRO A 113 9.77 1.98 -5.84
C PRO A 113 9.88 1.70 -7.34
N HIS A 114 9.96 0.42 -7.76
CA HIS A 114 9.93 0.04 -9.17
C HIS A 114 8.60 0.44 -9.82
N GLY A 115 7.49 -0.02 -9.25
CA GLY A 115 6.16 0.33 -9.77
C GLY A 115 5.92 1.84 -9.77
N PHE A 116 6.44 2.57 -8.77
CA PHE A 116 6.33 4.02 -8.72
C PHE A 116 7.10 4.69 -9.86
N ALA A 117 8.37 4.32 -10.07
CA ALA A 117 9.22 4.90 -11.11
C ALA A 117 8.73 4.54 -12.54
N TRP A 118 8.28 3.31 -12.75
CA TRP A 118 7.79 2.83 -14.04
C TRP A 118 6.29 3.07 -14.28
N LEU A 119 5.62 3.81 -13.39
CA LEU A 119 4.18 4.12 -13.43
C LEU A 119 3.31 2.86 -13.56
N ARG A 120 3.62 1.85 -12.74
CA ARG A 120 2.94 0.55 -12.73
C ARG A 120 2.35 0.26 -11.35
N ARG A 121 1.29 -0.55 -11.33
CA ARG A 121 0.74 -1.11 -10.10
C ARG A 121 1.71 -2.10 -9.45
N VAL A 122 2.25 -2.99 -10.27
CA VAL A 122 3.08 -4.14 -9.88
C VAL A 122 4.55 -3.79 -9.72
N ASN A 123 5.32 -4.71 -9.12
CA ASN A 123 6.77 -4.59 -9.00
C ASN A 123 7.49 -5.06 -10.28
N GLU A 124 8.83 -5.18 -10.21
CA GLU A 124 9.72 -5.62 -11.29
C GLU A 124 9.41 -7.02 -11.83
N ASP A 125 8.85 -7.89 -11.01
CA ASP A 125 8.50 -9.27 -11.36
C ASP A 125 7.03 -9.42 -11.80
N GLY A 126 6.31 -8.31 -12.03
CA GLY A 126 4.88 -8.31 -12.37
C GLY A 126 3.98 -8.67 -11.19
N ILE A 127 4.50 -8.70 -9.97
CA ILE A 127 3.77 -9.08 -8.76
C ILE A 127 2.97 -7.87 -8.24
N ASP A 128 1.67 -8.06 -8.02
CA ASP A 128 0.87 -7.17 -7.18
C ASP A 128 1.31 -7.35 -5.73
N LEU A 129 2.04 -6.37 -5.21
CA LEU A 129 2.62 -6.47 -3.87
C LEU A 129 1.55 -6.69 -2.80
N ASN A 130 0.36 -6.10 -2.98
CA ASN A 130 -0.78 -6.29 -2.07
C ASN A 130 -1.54 -7.62 -2.33
N ARG A 131 -0.86 -8.63 -2.90
CA ARG A 131 -1.24 -10.04 -3.04
C ARG A 131 -0.09 -10.97 -2.63
N ASN A 132 1.07 -10.42 -2.27
CA ASN A 132 2.29 -11.20 -2.01
C ASN A 132 2.44 -11.65 -0.54
N PHE A 133 1.55 -11.23 0.35
CA PHE A 133 1.64 -11.54 1.78
C PHE A 133 0.82 -12.81 2.12
N VAL A 134 1.27 -13.93 1.57
CA VAL A 134 0.78 -15.29 1.89
C VAL A 134 1.93 -16.14 2.43
N ASP A 135 1.62 -17.26 3.08
CA ASP A 135 2.63 -18.25 3.47
C ASP A 135 3.02 -19.12 2.26
N PHE A 136 4.16 -18.80 1.64
CA PHE A 136 4.70 -19.56 0.50
C PHE A 136 5.21 -20.96 0.84
N ASN A 137 5.23 -21.36 2.13
CA ASN A 137 5.52 -22.72 2.54
C ASN A 137 4.28 -23.62 2.56
N GLN A 138 3.10 -23.03 2.35
CA GLN A 138 1.83 -23.73 2.22
C GLN A 138 1.38 -23.78 0.75
N PRO A 139 0.45 -24.69 0.38
CA PRO A 139 -0.18 -24.65 -0.91
C PRO A 139 -0.82 -23.27 -1.15
N LEU A 140 -0.48 -22.65 -2.29
CA LEU A 140 -0.98 -21.32 -2.61
C LEU A 140 -2.48 -21.33 -2.85
N PRO A 141 -3.20 -20.27 -2.47
CA PRO A 141 -4.63 -20.17 -2.69
C PRO A 141 -4.98 -20.24 -4.18
N VAL A 142 -6.01 -20.96 -4.51
CA VAL A 142 -6.56 -21.05 -5.87
C VAL A 142 -7.75 -20.11 -6.02
N ASN A 143 -7.74 -19.31 -7.08
CA ASN A 143 -8.86 -18.46 -7.46
C ASN A 143 -9.61 -19.06 -8.66
N GLU A 144 -10.54 -19.98 -8.41
CA GLU A 144 -11.34 -20.64 -9.46
C GLU A 144 -12.12 -19.62 -10.31
N GLY A 145 -12.59 -18.53 -9.70
CA GLY A 145 -13.26 -17.47 -10.44
C GLY A 145 -12.32 -16.80 -11.44
N TYR A 146 -11.05 -16.54 -11.07
CA TYR A 146 -10.06 -15.97 -11.98
C TYR A 146 -9.76 -16.93 -13.15
N ARG A 147 -9.61 -18.22 -12.89
CA ARG A 147 -9.41 -19.24 -13.95
C ARG A 147 -10.47 -19.16 -15.04
N THR A 148 -11.74 -18.94 -14.67
CA THR A 148 -12.82 -18.81 -15.64
C THR A 148 -12.77 -17.54 -16.47
N LEU A 149 -12.07 -16.50 -15.99
CA LEU A 149 -11.94 -15.20 -16.62
C LEU A 149 -10.58 -15.04 -17.34
N ALA A 150 -9.57 -15.85 -16.99
CA ALA A 150 -8.17 -15.66 -17.39
C ALA A 150 -7.98 -15.48 -18.88
N LYS A 151 -8.63 -16.29 -19.73
CA LYS A 151 -8.54 -16.20 -21.19
C LYS A 151 -9.03 -14.85 -21.74
N ASP A 152 -10.03 -14.26 -21.10
CA ASP A 152 -10.59 -12.97 -21.51
C ASP A 152 -9.87 -11.79 -20.87
N ILE A 153 -9.21 -11.99 -19.71
CA ILE A 153 -8.32 -11.00 -19.09
C ILE A 153 -7.03 -10.86 -19.90
N LEU A 154 -6.51 -11.97 -20.45
CA LEU A 154 -5.28 -12.06 -21.21
C LEU A 154 -5.56 -12.65 -22.59
N PRO A 155 -6.21 -11.91 -23.49
CA PRO A 155 -6.40 -12.37 -24.86
C PRO A 155 -5.06 -12.50 -25.60
N GLU A 156 -4.95 -13.49 -26.49
CA GLU A 156 -3.69 -13.84 -27.17
C GLU A 156 -3.24 -12.75 -28.16
N SER A 157 -4.15 -11.89 -28.61
CA SER A 157 -3.84 -10.83 -29.57
C SER A 157 -4.66 -9.56 -29.29
N GLU A 158 -4.13 -8.42 -29.75
CA GLU A 158 -4.81 -7.13 -29.65
C GLU A 158 -6.17 -7.13 -30.39
N SER A 159 -6.27 -7.87 -31.48
CA SER A 159 -7.51 -8.00 -32.25
C SER A 159 -8.66 -8.67 -31.47
N GLU A 160 -8.34 -9.40 -30.40
CA GLU A 160 -9.32 -10.06 -29.53
C GLU A 160 -9.80 -9.18 -28.37
N PHE A 161 -9.14 -8.06 -28.05
CA PHE A 161 -9.46 -7.23 -26.89
C PHE A 161 -10.92 -6.78 -26.83
N ALA A 162 -11.48 -6.34 -27.96
CA ALA A 162 -12.87 -5.92 -27.99
C ALA A 162 -13.84 -7.07 -27.66
N ALA A 163 -13.63 -8.24 -28.27
CA ALA A 163 -14.46 -9.41 -28.04
C ALA A 163 -14.29 -9.97 -26.61
N ALA A 164 -13.06 -10.00 -26.08
CA ALA A 164 -12.77 -10.41 -24.72
C ALA A 164 -13.44 -9.46 -23.70
N SER A 165 -13.38 -8.15 -23.94
CA SER A 165 -14.04 -7.15 -23.10
C SER A 165 -15.55 -7.35 -23.05
N GLU A 166 -16.21 -7.67 -24.17
CA GLU A 166 -17.65 -7.96 -24.18
C GLU A 166 -17.98 -9.26 -23.42
N ARG A 167 -17.16 -10.30 -23.55
CA ARG A 167 -17.34 -11.53 -22.76
C ARG A 167 -17.18 -11.29 -21.27
N LEU A 168 -16.20 -10.45 -20.85
CA LEU A 168 -16.03 -10.06 -19.45
C LEU A 168 -17.26 -9.30 -18.91
N LYS A 169 -17.86 -8.40 -19.70
CA LYS A 169 -19.10 -7.71 -19.32
C LYS A 169 -20.26 -8.68 -19.13
N LEU A 170 -20.42 -9.66 -20.02
CA LEU A 170 -21.44 -10.71 -19.87
C LEU A 170 -21.20 -11.54 -18.62
N LYS A 171 -19.95 -11.93 -18.34
CA LYS A 171 -19.58 -12.64 -17.12
C LYS A 171 -19.88 -11.81 -15.85
N GLN A 172 -19.62 -10.51 -15.88
CA GLN A 172 -19.98 -9.62 -14.77
C GLN A 172 -21.49 -9.59 -14.52
N GLN A 173 -22.30 -9.58 -15.59
CA GLN A 173 -23.77 -9.63 -15.48
C GLN A 173 -24.25 -10.98 -14.91
N GLU A 174 -23.67 -12.10 -15.38
CA GLU A 174 -24.00 -13.45 -14.92
C GLU A 174 -23.63 -13.67 -13.45
N MET A 175 -22.43 -13.27 -13.05
CA MET A 175 -21.89 -13.49 -11.71
C MET A 175 -22.43 -12.48 -10.68
N GLY A 176 -22.83 -11.32 -11.12
CA GLY A 176 -23.09 -10.15 -10.28
C GLY A 176 -21.81 -9.46 -9.83
N ARG A 177 -21.92 -8.15 -9.48
CA ARG A 177 -20.77 -7.27 -9.23
C ARG A 177 -19.77 -7.84 -8.22
N VAL A 178 -20.24 -8.23 -7.03
CA VAL A 178 -19.34 -8.64 -5.93
C VAL A 178 -18.59 -9.93 -6.26
N ALA A 179 -19.26 -10.94 -6.83
CA ALA A 179 -18.63 -12.21 -7.19
C ALA A 179 -17.62 -12.02 -8.33
N TYR A 180 -17.96 -11.19 -9.33
CA TYR A 180 -17.06 -10.85 -10.43
C TYR A 180 -15.82 -10.08 -9.93
N GLU A 181 -16.00 -9.05 -9.11
CA GLU A 181 -14.88 -8.29 -8.54
C GLU A 181 -13.97 -9.16 -7.69
N LYS A 182 -14.52 -10.08 -6.90
CA LYS A 182 -13.74 -11.05 -6.13
C LYS A 182 -12.97 -12.01 -7.04
N ALA A 183 -13.60 -12.52 -8.09
CA ALA A 183 -12.94 -13.37 -9.09
C ALA A 183 -11.80 -12.62 -9.79
N MET A 184 -12.06 -11.40 -10.27
CA MET A 184 -11.12 -10.59 -11.03
C MET A 184 -9.95 -10.11 -10.16
N SER A 185 -10.24 -9.46 -9.03
CA SER A 185 -9.26 -8.70 -8.24
C SER A 185 -8.88 -9.33 -6.91
N GLY A 186 -9.44 -10.49 -6.56
CA GLY A 186 -9.21 -11.16 -5.28
C GLY A 186 -7.77 -11.64 -5.06
N GLY A 187 -6.97 -11.70 -6.11
CA GLY A 187 -5.62 -12.25 -6.13
C GLY A 187 -5.57 -13.63 -6.77
N GLN A 188 -4.46 -13.96 -7.40
CA GLN A 188 -4.21 -15.27 -8.03
C GLN A 188 -2.70 -15.56 -8.07
N TYR A 189 -2.34 -16.84 -8.18
CA TYR A 189 -0.95 -17.31 -8.08
C TYR A 189 -0.55 -18.27 -9.20
N GLU A 190 -1.35 -18.34 -10.28
CA GLU A 190 -1.15 -19.31 -11.37
C GLU A 190 -0.74 -18.64 -12.68
N PHE A 191 -1.26 -17.45 -12.96
CA PHE A 191 -1.05 -16.74 -14.22
C PHE A 191 -0.07 -15.60 -13.99
N ALA A 192 1.24 -15.88 -14.22
CA ALA A 192 2.30 -14.90 -13.95
C ALA A 192 2.17 -13.62 -14.79
N ASP A 193 1.65 -13.73 -16.01
CA ASP A 193 1.39 -12.59 -16.89
C ASP A 193 0.03 -11.92 -16.62
N GLY A 194 -0.74 -12.47 -15.67
CA GLY A 194 -2.11 -12.05 -15.36
C GLY A 194 -2.18 -10.91 -14.37
N LEU A 195 -3.33 -10.24 -14.35
CA LEU A 195 -3.62 -9.18 -13.38
C LEU A 195 -3.69 -9.78 -11.97
N PHE A 196 -3.32 -8.97 -10.97
CA PHE A 196 -3.38 -9.31 -9.54
C PHE A 196 -2.61 -10.59 -9.17
N TYR A 197 -1.49 -10.85 -9.88
CA TYR A 197 -0.60 -11.96 -9.59
C TYR A 197 0.13 -11.75 -8.26
N GLY A 198 0.05 -12.72 -7.36
CA GLY A 198 0.64 -12.64 -6.02
C GLY A 198 2.07 -13.19 -5.91
N GLY A 199 2.63 -13.73 -7.00
CA GLY A 199 3.98 -14.33 -7.01
C GLY A 199 4.00 -15.79 -6.58
N GLN A 200 5.21 -16.39 -6.64
CA GLN A 200 5.51 -17.75 -6.16
C GLN A 200 6.48 -17.75 -4.97
N SER A 201 6.93 -16.56 -4.56
CA SER A 201 7.82 -16.34 -3.42
C SER A 201 7.67 -14.92 -2.88
N ALA A 202 8.23 -14.66 -1.72
CA ALA A 202 8.31 -13.32 -1.15
C ALA A 202 9.11 -12.40 -2.09
N SER A 203 8.52 -11.27 -2.48
CA SER A 203 9.16 -10.24 -3.28
C SER A 203 10.22 -9.48 -2.48
N GLN A 204 11.14 -8.79 -3.19
CA GLN A 204 12.14 -7.96 -2.52
C GLN A 204 11.51 -6.89 -1.61
N SER A 205 10.42 -6.27 -2.06
CA SER A 205 9.68 -5.28 -1.26
C SER A 205 9.11 -5.87 0.03
N ARG A 206 8.56 -7.09 -0.02
CA ARG A 206 8.11 -7.80 1.17
C ARG A 206 9.25 -8.10 2.12
N LEU A 207 10.38 -8.61 1.61
CA LEU A 207 11.56 -8.90 2.45
C LEU A 207 12.09 -7.63 3.13
N TYR A 208 12.08 -6.49 2.43
CA TYR A 208 12.45 -5.22 3.04
C TYR A 208 11.44 -4.75 4.09
N LEU A 209 10.14 -4.97 3.89
CA LEU A 209 9.15 -4.65 4.93
C LEU A 209 9.37 -5.49 6.20
N GLU A 210 9.68 -6.79 6.05
CA GLU A 210 10.03 -7.67 7.16
C GLU A 210 11.31 -7.19 7.87
N GLU A 211 12.35 -6.78 7.12
CA GLU A 211 13.58 -6.21 7.68
C GLU A 211 13.30 -4.89 8.43
N ILE A 212 12.49 -4.00 7.86
CA ILE A 212 12.05 -2.75 8.50
C ILE A 212 11.33 -3.04 9.83
N PHE A 213 10.40 -4.01 9.83
CA PHE A 213 9.67 -4.41 11.02
C PHE A 213 10.62 -4.81 12.18
N HIS A 214 11.66 -5.59 11.86
CA HIS A 214 12.66 -6.02 12.84
C HIS A 214 13.63 -4.90 13.22
N ALA A 215 14.11 -4.11 12.26
CA ALA A 215 15.06 -3.02 12.47
C ALA A 215 14.51 -1.94 13.43
N TYR A 216 13.22 -1.63 13.33
CA TYR A 216 12.53 -0.69 14.22
C TYR A 216 11.92 -1.35 15.46
N GLN A 217 12.14 -2.67 15.65
CA GLN A 217 11.66 -3.46 16.79
C GLN A 217 10.16 -3.28 17.03
N LEU A 218 9.38 -3.31 15.96
CA LEU A 218 7.94 -3.02 16.04
C LEU A 218 7.21 -4.05 16.91
N HIS A 219 7.63 -5.32 16.91
CA HIS A 219 7.10 -6.37 17.78
C HIS A 219 7.21 -6.07 19.31
N LYS A 220 8.04 -5.09 19.70
CA LYS A 220 8.21 -4.68 21.10
C LYS A 220 7.33 -3.49 21.49
N ARG A 221 6.59 -2.90 20.56
CA ARG A 221 5.76 -1.72 20.84
C ARG A 221 4.42 -2.15 21.42
N LYS A 222 3.90 -1.32 22.33
CA LYS A 222 2.61 -1.63 23.00
C LYS A 222 1.40 -1.43 22.09
N LYS A 223 1.49 -0.49 21.15
CA LYS A 223 0.42 -0.18 20.20
C LYS A 223 1.04 0.27 18.88
N ILE A 224 0.52 -0.28 17.81
CA ILE A 224 0.88 0.13 16.45
C ILE A 224 -0.43 0.39 15.69
N ALA A 225 -0.44 1.48 14.95
CA ALA A 225 -1.44 1.74 13.91
C ALA A 225 -0.72 1.89 12.59
N VAL A 226 -1.28 1.34 11.53
CA VAL A 226 -0.72 1.41 10.18
C VAL A 226 -1.72 2.08 9.26
N LEU A 227 -1.27 3.06 8.49
CA LEU A 227 -1.99 3.66 7.39
C LEU A 227 -1.20 3.38 6.11
N ASP A 228 -1.78 2.57 5.23
CA ASP A 228 -1.24 2.29 3.90
C ASP A 228 -2.04 3.09 2.86
N PHE A 229 -1.39 4.03 2.19
CA PHE A 229 -2.05 4.98 1.31
C PHE A 229 -2.27 4.41 -0.09
N HIS A 230 -3.53 4.30 -0.49
CA HIS A 230 -3.99 3.85 -1.79
C HIS A 230 -4.87 4.89 -2.48
N THR A 231 -4.97 4.83 -3.81
CA THR A 231 -5.81 5.75 -4.61
C THR A 231 -6.70 5.04 -5.64
N GLY A 232 -6.75 3.70 -5.59
CA GLY A 232 -7.39 2.89 -6.63
C GLY A 232 -8.92 2.75 -6.54
N LEU A 233 -9.56 3.21 -5.45
CA LEU A 233 -10.97 2.94 -5.17
C LEU A 233 -11.70 4.19 -4.65
N GLY A 234 -13.04 4.15 -4.72
CA GLY A 234 -13.91 5.16 -4.15
C GLY A 234 -14.11 6.40 -5.03
N PRO A 235 -14.96 7.34 -4.58
CA PRO A 235 -15.17 8.61 -5.25
C PRO A 235 -13.92 9.51 -5.21
N PHE A 236 -13.73 10.32 -6.22
CA PHE A 236 -12.62 11.28 -6.27
C PHE A 236 -12.58 12.19 -5.03
N GLY A 237 -11.42 12.28 -4.41
CA GLY A 237 -11.16 13.13 -3.25
C GLY A 237 -11.75 12.63 -1.92
N TYR A 238 -12.36 11.44 -1.89
CA TYR A 238 -12.88 10.84 -0.67
C TYR A 238 -11.91 9.82 -0.10
N GLY A 239 -11.48 10.01 1.16
CA GLY A 239 -10.65 9.07 1.90
C GLY A 239 -11.51 8.02 2.62
N GLU A 240 -11.48 6.77 2.19
CA GLU A 240 -12.16 5.65 2.84
C GLU A 240 -11.23 4.96 3.82
N ALA A 241 -11.63 4.83 5.08
CA ALA A 241 -10.89 4.08 6.10
C ALA A 241 -11.24 2.59 6.01
N ILE A 242 -10.58 1.86 5.08
CA ILE A 242 -10.80 0.44 4.87
C ILE A 242 -10.05 -0.35 5.94
N CYS A 243 -10.75 -1.29 6.61
CA CYS A 243 -10.20 -2.15 7.65
C CYS A 243 -10.41 -3.62 7.27
N ASP A 244 -9.34 -4.30 6.88
CA ASP A 244 -9.36 -5.73 6.51
C ASP A 244 -9.09 -6.69 7.68
N HIS A 245 -9.15 -6.18 8.92
CA HIS A 245 -9.15 -7.05 10.10
C HIS A 245 -10.40 -7.94 10.16
N PRO A 246 -10.32 -9.14 10.74
CA PRO A 246 -11.49 -9.98 10.94
C PRO A 246 -12.63 -9.23 11.66
N PRO A 247 -13.87 -9.32 11.17
CA PRO A 247 -14.99 -8.62 11.77
C PRO A 247 -15.12 -8.89 13.29
N GLY A 248 -15.34 -7.83 14.06
CA GLY A 248 -15.45 -7.90 15.53
C GLY A 248 -14.12 -8.04 16.28
N SER A 249 -12.97 -8.13 15.59
CA SER A 249 -11.64 -8.19 16.21
C SER A 249 -11.29 -6.93 17.01
N ALA A 250 -10.19 -6.99 17.76
CA ALA A 250 -9.66 -5.82 18.47
C ALA A 250 -9.25 -4.71 17.49
N GLY A 251 -8.67 -5.07 16.32
CA GLY A 251 -8.28 -4.11 15.29
C GLY A 251 -9.45 -3.29 14.76
N VAL A 252 -10.57 -3.96 14.39
CA VAL A 252 -11.80 -3.26 13.98
C VAL A 252 -12.33 -2.34 15.06
N LYS A 253 -12.39 -2.81 16.32
CA LYS A 253 -12.85 -1.99 17.44
C LYS A 253 -12.00 -0.75 17.64
N TRP A 254 -10.66 -0.86 17.47
CA TRP A 254 -9.76 0.26 17.55
C TRP A 254 -9.92 1.21 16.35
N ALA A 255 -10.00 0.71 15.13
CA ALA A 255 -10.24 1.53 13.95
C ALA A 255 -11.53 2.36 14.09
N LYS A 256 -12.64 1.73 14.50
CA LYS A 256 -13.92 2.42 14.76
C LYS A 256 -13.84 3.44 15.90
N ARG A 257 -13.01 3.19 16.91
CA ARG A 257 -12.80 4.16 17.99
C ARG A 257 -12.08 5.43 17.50
N VAL A 258 -11.17 5.30 16.53
CA VAL A 258 -10.37 6.41 15.97
C VAL A 258 -11.13 7.14 14.88
N TYR A 259 -11.73 6.40 13.93
CA TYR A 259 -12.31 6.94 12.72
C TYR A 259 -13.86 6.92 12.70
N GLY A 260 -14.48 6.39 13.77
CA GLY A 260 -15.95 6.34 13.90
C GLY A 260 -16.60 5.49 12.81
N ASP A 261 -17.73 5.98 12.32
CA ASP A 261 -18.56 5.31 11.30
C ASP A 261 -17.99 5.37 9.88
N SER A 262 -16.87 6.09 9.68
CA SER A 262 -16.16 6.11 8.40
C SER A 262 -15.38 4.83 8.10
N VAL A 263 -15.21 3.96 9.11
CA VAL A 263 -14.54 2.65 8.92
C VAL A 263 -15.43 1.71 8.15
N THR A 264 -14.90 1.18 7.06
CA THR A 264 -15.54 0.18 6.22
C THR A 264 -14.84 -1.16 6.33
N GLU A 265 -15.61 -2.25 6.21
CA GLU A 265 -15.12 -3.63 6.34
C GLU A 265 -15.48 -4.41 5.07
N PRO A 266 -14.49 -4.74 4.19
CA PRO A 266 -14.73 -5.52 2.97
C PRO A 266 -15.42 -6.85 3.24
N ALA A 267 -15.08 -7.53 4.34
CA ALA A 267 -15.69 -8.80 4.74
C ALA A 267 -17.20 -8.70 5.04
N LEU A 268 -17.68 -7.51 5.41
CA LEU A 268 -19.10 -7.23 5.66
C LEU A 268 -19.80 -6.55 4.47
N GLY A 269 -19.08 -6.31 3.37
CA GLY A 269 -19.62 -5.66 2.19
C GLY A 269 -19.94 -4.17 2.36
N SER A 270 -19.43 -3.52 3.40
CA SER A 270 -19.62 -2.08 3.64
C SER A 270 -18.57 -1.20 2.96
N SER A 271 -17.56 -1.80 2.32
CA SER A 271 -16.46 -1.11 1.64
C SER A 271 -16.67 -1.03 0.12
N SER A 272 -16.01 -0.05 -0.50
CA SER A 272 -15.80 -0.02 -1.95
C SER A 272 -14.91 -1.18 -2.43
N SER A 273 -14.12 -1.79 -1.52
CA SER A 273 -13.29 -2.97 -1.75
C SER A 273 -14.06 -4.26 -1.50
N VAL A 274 -13.58 -5.37 -2.09
CA VAL A 274 -14.03 -6.74 -1.79
C VAL A 274 -12.92 -7.50 -1.04
N PRO A 275 -13.24 -8.58 -0.30
CA PRO A 275 -12.21 -9.41 0.34
C PRO A 275 -11.18 -9.93 -0.66
N LYS A 276 -9.91 -9.89 -0.29
CA LYS A 276 -8.76 -10.23 -1.13
C LYS A 276 -7.81 -11.19 -0.42
N LEU A 277 -6.91 -11.80 -1.19
CA LEU A 277 -5.85 -12.68 -0.70
C LEU A 277 -4.54 -11.92 -0.63
N GLY A 278 -3.68 -12.25 0.34
CA GLY A 278 -2.30 -11.79 0.41
C GLY A 278 -2.12 -10.29 0.55
N LEU A 279 -3.03 -9.62 1.26
CA LEU A 279 -2.92 -8.19 1.58
C LEU A 279 -1.74 -7.94 2.54
N VAL A 280 -1.10 -6.79 2.42
CA VAL A 280 -0.10 -6.32 3.38
C VAL A 280 -0.66 -6.15 4.79
N ASP A 281 -1.96 -5.90 4.89
CA ASP A 281 -2.70 -5.87 6.17
C ASP A 281 -2.52 -7.16 6.96
N TYR A 282 -2.51 -8.32 6.30
CA TYR A 282 -2.32 -9.62 6.97
C TYR A 282 -0.93 -9.75 7.57
N PHE A 283 0.11 -9.26 6.88
CA PHE A 283 1.45 -9.19 7.46
C PHE A 283 1.46 -8.38 8.76
N TRP A 284 0.86 -7.20 8.76
CA TRP A 284 0.78 -6.37 9.95
C TRP A 284 -0.01 -7.03 11.07
N GLN A 285 -1.14 -7.68 10.74
CA GLN A 285 -1.97 -8.38 11.73
C GLN A 285 -1.23 -9.55 12.37
N GLU A 286 -0.62 -10.41 11.56
CA GLU A 286 0.09 -11.61 12.01
C GLU A 286 1.37 -11.27 12.78
N SER A 287 2.10 -10.24 12.34
CA SER A 287 3.35 -9.83 12.98
C SER A 287 3.17 -9.10 14.31
N LEU A 288 1.99 -8.55 14.56
CA LEU A 288 1.68 -7.78 15.76
C LEU A 288 0.85 -8.54 16.79
N GLY A 289 0.24 -9.65 16.45
CA GLY A 289 -0.55 -10.55 17.33
C GLY A 289 -1.99 -10.09 17.49
#